data_19d12fc47fd1434bfeec4439d42c2e11
#
_entry.id   19d12fc47fd1434bfeec4439d42c2e11
#
_cell.length_a   1.000
_cell.length_b   1.000
_cell.length_c   1.000
_cell.angle_alpha   90.00
_cell.angle_beta   90.00
_cell.angle_gamma   90.00
#
_symmetry.space_group_name_H-M   'P 1'
#
loop_
_entity.id
_entity.type
_entity.pdbx_description
1 polymer ?
#
loop_
_entity_poly.entity_id
_entity_poly.type
_entity_poly.pdbx_seq_one_letter_code
_entity_poly.pdbx_strand_id
1 'polypeptide(L)'
;VTSANSHAPVDQVLGELHGCVQRIAANVERVLVGKPDVVRLALVTLLAEGHLLVEDVPGVGKTSLAKALARSIDCTVSRVQFTPDLLPSDITGSSIYNRQENDFEFRPGPIFANIVVGDEINRASPKTQSALLECMEEHQVTVDAHTYPLGSPFMVIATQNPVEMEGTYALPEAQRDRFTARVSIGYPDPQAELAMVDEHAGHNPIDDLRPVSDAAQVLRLIETVRRVHLSPDVRRYAVELVSATRRLPELRLGASPRATLHLVRAARAQAALAGRDFVVPDDIHAIAIPVLAHRLVLTAEAQAARRSAAELIRALLQRVPVPQAALDPSAQFVRNLGTNNNAGTPR
;
A
#
# COMPACT_ATOMS: atom_id res chain seq x y z
N VAL A 1 -26.24 3.77 -33.16
CA VAL A 1 -24.80 3.48 -33.08
C VAL A 1 -24.60 2.69 -31.78
N THR A 2 -24.60 1.37 -31.92
CA THR A 2 -24.42 0.40 -30.85
C THR A 2 -22.94 0.39 -30.45
N SER A 3 -22.62 0.84 -29.23
CA SER A 3 -21.29 0.67 -28.63
C SER A 3 -21.13 -0.79 -28.23
N ALA A 4 -20.33 -1.53 -28.99
CA ALA A 4 -19.89 -2.87 -28.64
C ALA A 4 -18.95 -2.76 -27.43
N ASN A 5 -19.45 -3.07 -26.24
CA ASN A 5 -18.64 -3.34 -25.04
C ASN A 5 -17.90 -4.66 -25.25
N SER A 6 -16.70 -4.63 -25.83
CA SER A 6 -15.82 -5.79 -25.88
C SER A 6 -15.25 -6.05 -24.48
N HIS A 7 -15.94 -6.88 -23.68
CA HIS A 7 -15.36 -7.46 -22.47
C HIS A 7 -14.31 -8.48 -22.92
N ALA A 8 -13.03 -8.13 -22.82
CA ALA A 8 -11.97 -9.12 -22.92
C ALA A 8 -12.23 -10.24 -21.89
N PRO A 9 -11.95 -11.51 -22.21
CA PRO A 9 -12.07 -12.61 -21.25
C PRO A 9 -11.27 -12.28 -19.98
N VAL A 10 -11.85 -12.60 -18.82
CA VAL A 10 -11.23 -12.30 -17.50
C VAL A 10 -9.79 -12.85 -17.42
N ASP A 11 -9.56 -14.03 -17.97
CA ASP A 11 -8.25 -14.69 -18.03
C ASP A 11 -7.20 -13.85 -18.81
N GLN A 12 -7.60 -13.21 -19.89
CA GLN A 12 -6.70 -12.35 -20.66
C GLN A 12 -6.33 -11.09 -19.88
N VAL A 13 -7.29 -10.46 -19.21
CA VAL A 13 -7.05 -9.26 -18.39
C VAL A 13 -6.15 -9.56 -17.19
N LEU A 14 -6.35 -10.71 -16.53
CA LEU A 14 -5.49 -11.15 -15.43
C LEU A 14 -4.09 -11.54 -15.92
N GLY A 15 -3.97 -12.15 -17.09
CA GLY A 15 -2.69 -12.44 -17.72
C GLY A 15 -1.89 -11.16 -18.03
N GLU A 16 -2.56 -10.15 -18.56
CA GLU A 16 -1.96 -8.81 -18.80
C GLU A 16 -1.53 -8.14 -17.49
N LEU A 17 -2.38 -8.21 -16.44
CA LEU A 17 -2.07 -7.71 -15.10
C LEU A 17 -0.81 -8.39 -14.56
N HIS A 18 -0.83 -9.73 -14.51
CA HIS A 18 0.30 -10.50 -14.00
C HIS A 18 1.61 -10.17 -14.75
N GLY A 19 1.57 -10.15 -16.09
CA GLY A 19 2.73 -9.81 -16.90
C GLY A 19 3.23 -8.38 -16.70
N CYS A 20 2.34 -7.41 -16.54
CA CYS A 20 2.70 -6.03 -16.24
C CYS A 20 3.36 -5.90 -14.87
N VAL A 21 2.76 -6.49 -13.84
CA VAL A 21 3.29 -6.47 -12.47
C VAL A 21 4.66 -7.14 -12.38
N GLN A 22 4.85 -8.28 -13.05
CA GLN A 22 6.15 -8.96 -13.11
C GLN A 22 7.24 -8.08 -13.74
N ARG A 23 6.92 -7.35 -14.84
CA ARG A 23 7.88 -6.42 -15.43
C ARG A 23 8.23 -5.27 -14.48
N ILE A 24 7.24 -4.70 -13.79
CA ILE A 24 7.48 -3.63 -12.79
C ILE A 24 8.33 -4.17 -11.64
N ALA A 25 7.99 -5.35 -11.10
CA ALA A 25 8.74 -5.97 -10.02
C ALA A 25 10.21 -6.22 -10.42
N ALA A 26 10.44 -6.87 -11.56
CA ALA A 26 11.78 -7.14 -12.07
C ALA A 26 12.60 -5.86 -12.29
N ASN A 27 11.95 -4.80 -12.74
CA ASN A 27 12.61 -3.50 -12.95
C ASN A 27 13.02 -2.85 -11.61
N VAL A 28 12.14 -2.90 -10.59
CA VAL A 28 12.42 -2.38 -9.24
C VAL A 28 13.48 -3.23 -8.53
N GLU A 29 13.47 -4.56 -8.70
CA GLU A 29 14.43 -5.50 -8.10
C GLU A 29 15.85 -5.29 -8.61
N ARG A 30 16.05 -4.70 -9.80
CA ARG A 30 17.39 -4.28 -10.26
C ARG A 30 18.04 -3.24 -9.36
N VAL A 31 17.21 -2.45 -8.65
CA VAL A 31 17.67 -1.40 -7.71
C VAL A 31 17.63 -1.92 -6.27
N LEU A 32 16.64 -2.74 -5.94
CA LEU A 32 16.42 -3.28 -4.60
C LEU A 32 16.80 -4.77 -4.57
N VAL A 33 18.09 -5.03 -4.73
CA VAL A 33 18.62 -6.39 -4.84
C VAL A 33 18.33 -7.23 -3.60
N GLY A 34 17.83 -8.46 -3.78
CA GLY A 34 17.57 -9.41 -2.70
C GLY A 34 16.34 -9.11 -1.83
N LYS A 35 15.42 -8.21 -2.26
CA LYS A 35 14.24 -7.81 -1.50
C LYS A 35 12.90 -8.02 -2.25
N PRO A 36 12.64 -9.19 -2.85
CA PRO A 36 11.43 -9.41 -3.65
C PRO A 36 10.14 -9.24 -2.84
N ASP A 37 10.12 -9.63 -1.55
CA ASP A 37 8.95 -9.50 -0.70
C ASP A 37 8.59 -8.04 -0.43
N VAL A 38 9.59 -7.15 -0.28
CA VAL A 38 9.40 -5.71 -0.11
C VAL A 38 8.80 -5.11 -1.38
N VAL A 39 9.35 -5.46 -2.54
CA VAL A 39 8.86 -5.01 -3.85
C VAL A 39 7.43 -5.49 -4.07
N ARG A 40 7.16 -6.77 -3.80
CA ARG A 40 5.82 -7.34 -3.89
C ARG A 40 4.82 -6.61 -2.99
N LEU A 41 5.17 -6.35 -1.73
CA LEU A 41 4.29 -5.63 -0.80
C LEU A 41 4.04 -4.19 -1.24
N ALA A 42 5.04 -3.50 -1.78
CA ALA A 42 4.88 -2.16 -2.35
C ALA A 42 3.89 -2.16 -3.52
N LEU A 43 3.96 -3.16 -4.41
CA LEU A 43 3.03 -3.33 -5.53
C LEU A 43 1.61 -3.71 -5.05
N VAL A 44 1.48 -4.61 -4.08
CA VAL A 44 0.20 -4.92 -3.42
C VAL A 44 -0.41 -3.64 -2.85
N THR A 45 0.39 -2.82 -2.17
CA THR A 45 -0.06 -1.57 -1.55
C THR A 45 -0.51 -0.56 -2.59
N LEU A 46 0.24 -0.38 -3.68
CA LEU A 46 -0.12 0.50 -4.80
C LEU A 46 -1.43 0.07 -5.46
N LEU A 47 -1.57 -1.21 -5.78
CA LEU A 47 -2.76 -1.76 -6.43
C LEU A 47 -3.99 -1.82 -5.51
N ALA A 48 -3.77 -1.81 -4.20
CA ALA A 48 -4.82 -1.66 -3.19
C ALA A 48 -5.21 -0.19 -2.94
N GLU A 49 -4.63 0.76 -3.70
CA GLU A 49 -4.81 2.22 -3.51
C GLU A 49 -4.47 2.65 -2.10
N GLY A 50 -3.35 2.16 -1.60
CA GLY A 50 -2.93 2.40 -0.24
C GLY A 50 -1.57 3.09 -0.13
N HIS A 51 -1.15 3.29 1.11
CA HIS A 51 0.09 3.96 1.46
C HIS A 51 0.97 3.04 2.27
N LEU A 52 2.29 3.16 2.12
CA LEU A 52 3.28 2.28 2.73
C LEU A 52 4.07 3.02 3.82
N LEU A 53 4.19 2.41 4.98
CA LEU A 53 5.09 2.86 6.04
C LEU A 53 6.35 1.97 6.04
N VAL A 54 7.51 2.57 5.86
CA VAL A 54 8.80 1.88 5.92
C VAL A 54 9.47 2.21 7.24
N GLU A 55 9.52 1.24 8.14
CA GLU A 55 10.23 1.37 9.42
C GLU A 55 11.58 0.68 9.32
N ASP A 56 12.66 1.48 9.31
CA ASP A 56 14.00 0.93 9.18
C ASP A 56 15.09 1.93 9.54
N VAL A 57 16.30 1.41 9.72
CA VAL A 57 17.52 2.20 9.87
C VAL A 57 17.82 3.04 8.62
N PRO A 58 18.59 4.11 8.72
CA PRO A 58 19.04 4.89 7.56
C PRO A 58 19.86 4.04 6.56
N GLY A 59 19.79 4.41 5.27
CA GLY A 59 20.70 3.85 4.26
C GLY A 59 20.29 2.54 3.61
N VAL A 60 19.15 1.93 3.97
CA VAL A 60 18.71 0.62 3.43
C VAL A 60 17.94 0.68 2.10
N GLY A 61 17.91 1.81 1.41
CA GLY A 61 17.26 1.91 0.08
C GLY A 61 15.80 2.36 0.10
N LYS A 62 15.30 2.97 1.19
CA LYS A 62 13.90 3.43 1.29
C LYS A 62 13.49 4.37 0.16
N THR A 63 14.29 5.39 -0.11
CA THR A 63 14.07 6.35 -1.21
C THR A 63 14.28 5.70 -2.58
N SER A 64 15.19 4.71 -2.66
CA SER A 64 15.46 3.97 -3.90
C SER A 64 14.27 3.13 -4.34
N LEU A 65 13.57 2.48 -3.40
CA LEU A 65 12.33 1.75 -3.67
C LEU A 65 11.29 2.65 -4.36
N ALA A 66 11.02 3.82 -3.78
CA ALA A 66 10.01 4.74 -4.30
C ALA A 66 10.40 5.30 -5.69
N LYS A 67 11.67 5.71 -5.85
CA LYS A 67 12.17 6.20 -7.16
C LYS A 67 12.14 5.12 -8.23
N ALA A 68 12.53 3.88 -7.88
CA ALA A 68 12.50 2.77 -8.82
C ALA A 68 11.07 2.42 -9.24
N LEU A 69 10.13 2.43 -8.29
CA LEU A 69 8.71 2.21 -8.58
C LEU A 69 8.17 3.30 -9.50
N ALA A 70 8.37 4.59 -9.18
CA ALA A 70 7.89 5.71 -9.98
C ALA A 70 8.46 5.69 -11.42
N ARG A 71 9.76 5.45 -11.57
CA ARG A 71 10.39 5.33 -12.91
C ARG A 71 9.87 4.13 -13.69
N SER A 72 9.56 3.02 -13.01
CA SER A 72 9.06 1.81 -13.67
C SER A 72 7.66 1.99 -14.26
N ILE A 73 6.86 2.92 -13.71
CA ILE A 73 5.47 3.19 -14.12
C ILE A 73 5.29 4.56 -14.77
N ASP A 74 6.38 5.21 -15.20
CA ASP A 74 6.38 6.55 -15.80
C ASP A 74 5.48 7.57 -15.08
N CYS A 75 5.65 7.63 -13.75
CA CYS A 75 4.89 8.50 -12.86
C CYS A 75 5.76 9.58 -12.25
N THR A 76 5.11 10.67 -11.85
CA THR A 76 5.80 11.74 -11.12
C THR A 76 6.13 11.28 -9.70
N VAL A 77 7.34 11.64 -9.24
CA VAL A 77 7.79 11.40 -7.87
C VAL A 77 8.22 12.71 -7.24
N SER A 78 7.84 12.90 -5.99
CA SER A 78 8.35 13.97 -5.14
C SER A 78 8.95 13.41 -3.86
N ARG A 79 9.85 14.17 -3.26
CA ARG A 79 10.47 13.84 -1.98
C ARG A 79 10.29 14.99 -1.01
N VAL A 80 9.78 14.68 0.17
CA VAL A 80 9.64 15.59 1.29
C VAL A 80 10.52 15.07 2.43
N GLN A 81 11.53 15.84 2.81
CA GLN A 81 12.30 15.56 4.02
C GLN A 81 11.61 16.23 5.19
N PHE A 82 11.12 15.44 6.13
CA PHE A 82 10.45 15.98 7.30
C PHE A 82 11.47 16.50 8.33
N THR A 83 11.30 17.75 8.74
CA THR A 83 12.10 18.46 9.74
C THR A 83 11.17 19.15 10.75
N PRO A 84 11.65 19.50 11.96
CA PRO A 84 10.80 20.14 12.96
C PRO A 84 10.19 21.49 12.52
N ASP A 85 10.86 22.19 11.62
CA ASP A 85 10.48 23.50 11.07
C ASP A 85 9.58 23.41 9.84
N LEU A 86 9.38 22.22 9.25
CA LEU A 86 8.54 22.03 8.07
C LEU A 86 7.07 22.39 8.38
N LEU A 87 6.51 23.27 7.55
CA LEU A 87 5.12 23.70 7.67
C LEU A 87 4.18 22.83 6.82
N PRO A 88 2.89 22.74 7.16
CA PRO A 88 1.89 22.09 6.33
C PRO A 88 1.84 22.61 4.88
N SER A 89 1.96 23.92 4.70
CA SER A 89 2.00 24.58 3.39
C SER A 89 3.19 24.17 2.51
N ASP A 90 4.29 23.73 3.11
CA ASP A 90 5.45 23.24 2.36
C ASP A 90 5.16 21.90 1.70
N ILE A 91 4.14 21.16 2.21
CA ILE A 91 3.67 19.90 1.65
C ILE A 91 2.51 20.12 0.68
N THR A 92 1.51 20.89 1.11
CA THR A 92 0.25 21.07 0.36
C THR A 92 0.33 22.14 -0.70
N GLY A 93 1.28 23.06 -0.60
CA GLY A 93 1.31 24.26 -1.41
C GLY A 93 0.59 25.44 -0.74
N SER A 94 0.67 26.59 -1.36
CA SER A 94 0.12 27.85 -0.87
C SER A 94 -0.30 28.77 -2.01
N SER A 95 -1.25 29.68 -1.75
CA SER A 95 -1.60 30.74 -2.66
C SER A 95 -0.60 31.88 -2.56
N ILE A 96 -0.08 32.33 -3.68
CA ILE A 96 0.86 33.46 -3.80
C ILE A 96 0.21 34.56 -4.61
N TYR A 97 0.29 35.79 -4.11
CA TYR A 97 -0.25 36.94 -4.81
C TYR A 97 0.57 37.26 -6.06
N ASN A 98 -0.04 37.11 -7.23
CA ASN A 98 0.52 37.47 -8.53
C ASN A 98 0.25 38.93 -8.82
N ARG A 99 1.29 39.78 -8.75
CA ARG A 99 1.15 41.23 -9.00
C ARG A 99 0.78 41.60 -10.44
N GLN A 100 1.07 40.72 -11.40
CA GLN A 100 0.79 40.98 -12.80
C GLN A 100 -0.68 40.79 -13.14
N GLU A 101 -1.28 39.73 -12.54
CA GLU A 101 -2.69 39.37 -12.71
C GLU A 101 -3.59 40.01 -11.64
N ASN A 102 -3.01 40.62 -10.62
CA ASN A 102 -3.68 41.22 -9.47
C ASN A 102 -4.62 40.22 -8.78
N ASP A 103 -4.17 38.95 -8.69
CA ASP A 103 -4.94 37.85 -8.13
C ASP A 103 -4.02 36.86 -7.38
N PHE A 104 -4.65 35.95 -6.60
CA PHE A 104 -3.93 34.86 -5.94
C PHE A 104 -3.83 33.65 -6.85
N GLU A 105 -2.60 33.17 -7.06
CA GLU A 105 -2.29 31.96 -7.79
C GLU A 105 -1.90 30.84 -6.84
N PHE A 106 -2.56 29.68 -6.95
CA PHE A 106 -2.19 28.51 -6.17
C PHE A 106 -0.91 27.89 -6.74
N ARG A 107 0.09 27.73 -5.88
CA ARG A 107 1.32 26.96 -6.19
C ARG A 107 1.26 25.61 -5.51
N PRO A 108 1.11 24.51 -6.28
CA PRO A 108 1.01 23.18 -5.72
C PRO A 108 2.31 22.78 -5.03
N GLY A 109 2.17 22.15 -3.87
CA GLY A 109 3.27 21.57 -3.11
C GLY A 109 3.69 20.18 -3.62
N PRO A 110 4.70 19.58 -3.03
CA PRO A 110 5.22 18.27 -3.42
C PRO A 110 4.20 17.12 -3.30
N ILE A 111 3.10 17.30 -2.59
CA ILE A 111 2.03 16.29 -2.48
C ILE A 111 1.35 15.99 -3.82
N PHE A 112 1.43 16.89 -4.80
CA PHE A 112 0.79 16.74 -6.11
C PHE A 112 1.55 15.82 -7.08
N ALA A 113 2.39 14.92 -6.56
CA ALA A 113 3.01 13.86 -7.33
C ALA A 113 2.24 12.54 -7.17
N ASN A 114 2.40 11.61 -8.12
CA ASN A 114 1.80 10.29 -8.04
C ASN A 114 2.39 9.44 -6.89
N ILE A 115 3.72 9.51 -6.72
CA ILE A 115 4.43 8.84 -5.63
C ILE A 115 5.14 9.91 -4.79
N VAL A 116 4.77 9.99 -3.52
CA VAL A 116 5.36 10.93 -2.56
C VAL A 116 6.19 10.17 -1.55
N VAL A 117 7.47 10.50 -1.48
CA VAL A 117 8.37 9.98 -0.45
C VAL A 117 8.40 10.95 0.72
N GLY A 118 7.86 10.52 1.86
CA GLY A 118 7.95 11.28 3.11
C GLY A 118 9.07 10.75 3.98
N ASP A 119 10.26 11.32 3.88
CA ASP A 119 11.40 10.83 4.67
C ASP A 119 11.35 11.37 6.10
N GLU A 120 11.48 10.46 7.07
CA GLU A 120 11.54 10.74 8.51
C GLU A 120 10.32 11.49 9.04
N ILE A 121 9.12 10.98 8.70
CA ILE A 121 7.83 11.63 9.05
C ILE A 121 7.72 11.94 10.56
N ASN A 122 8.35 11.15 11.41
CA ASN A 122 8.37 11.34 12.87
C ASN A 122 9.20 12.54 13.34
N ARG A 123 9.95 13.22 12.47
CA ARG A 123 10.70 14.46 12.81
C ARG A 123 9.83 15.72 12.70
N ALA A 124 8.77 15.71 11.90
CA ALA A 124 7.91 16.87 11.77
C ALA A 124 6.93 17.02 12.93
N SER A 125 6.46 18.25 13.11
CA SER A 125 5.42 18.56 14.08
C SER A 125 4.13 17.74 13.82
N PRO A 126 3.33 17.43 14.85
CA PRO A 126 2.06 16.72 14.67
C PRO A 126 1.11 17.41 13.68
N LYS A 127 1.16 18.74 13.57
CA LYS A 127 0.34 19.53 12.63
C LYS A 127 0.75 19.23 11.19
N THR A 128 2.04 19.17 10.90
CA THR A 128 2.59 18.86 9.57
C THR A 128 2.35 17.41 9.19
N GLN A 129 2.51 16.47 10.16
CA GLN A 129 2.12 15.07 9.97
C GLN A 129 0.64 14.94 9.59
N SER A 130 -0.25 15.65 10.31
CA SER A 130 -1.70 15.60 10.06
C SER A 130 -2.06 16.09 8.66
N ALA A 131 -1.40 17.11 8.13
CA ALA A 131 -1.65 17.60 6.78
C ALA A 131 -1.35 16.55 5.71
N LEU A 132 -0.20 15.86 5.79
CA LEU A 132 0.11 14.75 4.89
C LEU A 132 -0.94 13.64 4.98
N LEU A 133 -1.29 13.24 6.21
CA LEU A 133 -2.21 12.14 6.46
C LEU A 133 -3.66 12.46 6.05
N GLU A 134 -4.07 13.73 6.06
CA GLU A 134 -5.34 14.17 5.52
C GLU A 134 -5.36 14.01 4.00
N CYS A 135 -4.32 14.45 3.30
CA CYS A 135 -4.17 14.26 1.85
C CYS A 135 -4.21 12.78 1.44
N MET A 136 -3.64 11.90 2.26
CA MET A 136 -3.66 10.45 2.03
C MET A 136 -5.08 9.86 2.09
N GLU A 137 -5.93 10.38 2.96
CA GLU A 137 -7.28 9.84 3.16
C GLU A 137 -8.28 10.44 2.17
N GLU A 138 -8.21 11.76 1.96
CA GLU A 138 -9.19 12.50 1.17
C GLU A 138 -8.84 12.54 -0.32
N HIS A 139 -7.62 12.17 -0.72
CA HIS A 139 -7.10 12.27 -2.09
C HIS A 139 -7.25 13.67 -2.70
N GLN A 140 -7.22 14.70 -1.85
CA GLN A 140 -7.36 16.11 -2.21
C GLN A 140 -6.66 17.00 -1.20
N VAL A 141 -6.45 18.25 -1.60
CA VAL A 141 -5.92 19.33 -0.74
C VAL A 141 -6.88 20.50 -0.76
N THR A 142 -7.18 21.08 0.39
CA THR A 142 -8.00 22.30 0.48
C THR A 142 -7.11 23.46 0.94
N VAL A 143 -7.00 24.50 0.10
CA VAL A 143 -6.27 25.74 0.38
C VAL A 143 -7.19 26.91 0.04
N ASP A 144 -7.32 27.86 0.95
CA ASP A 144 -8.13 29.08 0.78
C ASP A 144 -9.57 28.79 0.27
N ALA A 145 -10.23 27.80 0.88
CA ALA A 145 -11.56 27.32 0.52
C ALA A 145 -11.69 26.68 -0.88
N HIS A 146 -10.60 26.50 -1.62
CA HIS A 146 -10.60 25.76 -2.87
C HIS A 146 -10.03 24.36 -2.66
N THR A 147 -10.68 23.36 -3.27
CA THR A 147 -10.28 21.96 -3.19
C THR A 147 -9.62 21.52 -4.49
N TYR A 148 -8.42 21.01 -4.38
CA TYR A 148 -7.58 20.53 -5.48
C TYR A 148 -7.43 19.02 -5.39
N PRO A 149 -7.94 18.24 -6.37
CA PRO A 149 -7.78 16.78 -6.36
C PRO A 149 -6.32 16.40 -6.61
N LEU A 150 -5.87 15.33 -5.97
CA LEU A 150 -4.56 14.73 -6.23
C LEU A 150 -4.62 13.83 -7.46
N GLY A 151 -3.51 13.72 -8.17
CA GLY A 151 -3.38 12.84 -9.33
C GLY A 151 -3.53 11.35 -8.98
N SER A 152 -3.99 10.54 -9.93
CA SER A 152 -4.09 9.08 -9.76
C SER A 152 -3.17 8.36 -10.77
N PRO A 153 -2.52 7.26 -10.37
CA PRO A 153 -2.48 6.67 -9.04
C PRO A 153 -1.78 7.59 -8.03
N PHE A 154 -2.15 7.49 -6.74
CA PHE A 154 -1.53 8.27 -5.68
C PHE A 154 -1.07 7.36 -4.54
N MET A 155 0.22 7.42 -4.20
CA MET A 155 0.80 6.62 -3.12
C MET A 155 1.81 7.42 -2.32
N VAL A 156 1.67 7.41 -1.00
CA VAL A 156 2.69 7.91 -0.08
C VAL A 156 3.52 6.73 0.43
N ILE A 157 4.83 6.86 0.34
CA ILE A 157 5.80 5.96 0.98
C ILE A 157 6.48 6.78 2.07
N ALA A 158 5.98 6.66 3.30
CA ALA A 158 6.56 7.36 4.43
C ALA A 158 7.63 6.51 5.10
N THR A 159 8.72 7.14 5.51
CA THR A 159 9.79 6.47 6.25
C THR A 159 9.82 6.95 7.69
N GLN A 160 10.15 6.03 8.59
CA GLN A 160 10.32 6.29 10.00
C GLN A 160 11.58 5.56 10.50
N ASN A 161 12.38 6.23 11.31
CA ASN A 161 13.50 5.60 11.99
C ASN A 161 13.09 5.30 13.45
N PRO A 162 12.94 4.04 13.84
CA PRO A 162 12.51 3.69 15.19
C PRO A 162 13.59 3.89 16.25
N VAL A 163 14.86 4.06 15.85
CA VAL A 163 16.01 4.19 16.77
C VAL A 163 16.23 5.63 17.22
N GLU A 164 15.89 6.60 16.38
CA GLU A 164 16.04 8.03 16.72
C GLU A 164 14.87 8.47 17.59
N MET A 165 15.11 8.68 18.88
CA MET A 165 14.12 9.18 19.84
C MET A 165 14.24 10.66 20.14
N GLU A 166 15.44 11.27 20.04
CA GLU A 166 15.64 12.70 20.31
C GLU A 166 15.08 13.58 19.19
N GLY A 167 14.24 14.54 19.55
CA GLY A 167 13.64 15.48 18.60
C GLY A 167 12.60 14.87 17.67
N THR A 168 12.02 13.71 18.01
CA THR A 168 11.00 13.05 17.19
C THR A 168 9.63 13.04 17.88
N TYR A 169 8.60 13.08 17.05
CA TYR A 169 7.19 12.92 17.45
C TYR A 169 6.68 11.58 16.93
N ALA A 170 6.46 10.62 17.83
CA ALA A 170 5.88 9.34 17.43
C ALA A 170 4.53 9.54 16.72
N LEU A 171 4.31 8.81 15.63
CA LEU A 171 3.01 8.81 14.96
C LEU A 171 1.94 8.22 15.91
N PRO A 172 0.89 8.98 16.25
CA PRO A 172 -0.24 8.46 17.00
C PRO A 172 -0.87 7.24 16.33
N GLU A 173 -1.50 6.38 17.10
CA GLU A 173 -2.14 5.15 16.62
C GLU A 173 -3.14 5.41 15.49
N ALA A 174 -3.96 6.46 15.60
CA ALA A 174 -4.94 6.86 14.59
C ALA A 174 -4.29 7.31 13.27
N GLN A 175 -3.08 7.83 13.33
CA GLN A 175 -2.31 8.23 12.16
C GLN A 175 -1.63 7.03 11.48
N ARG A 176 -1.07 6.10 12.27
CA ARG A 176 -0.51 4.84 11.75
C ARG A 176 -1.57 3.99 11.04
N ASP A 177 -2.82 4.04 11.50
CA ASP A 177 -3.95 3.31 10.92
C ASP A 177 -4.28 3.71 9.47
N ARG A 178 -3.79 4.87 8.99
CA ARG A 178 -3.97 5.34 7.61
C ARG A 178 -3.05 4.65 6.61
N PHE A 179 -1.92 4.13 7.06
CA PHE A 179 -1.03 3.33 6.20
C PHE A 179 -1.61 1.92 5.99
N THR A 180 -1.69 1.49 4.75
CA THR A 180 -2.22 0.16 4.39
C THR A 180 -1.32 -0.95 4.89
N ALA A 181 -0.02 -0.82 4.69
CA ALA A 181 0.96 -1.80 5.12
C ALA A 181 2.19 -1.13 5.74
N ARG A 182 2.87 -1.89 6.59
CA ARG A 182 4.19 -1.56 7.11
C ARG A 182 5.19 -2.61 6.69
N VAL A 183 6.40 -2.16 6.32
CA VAL A 183 7.51 -3.03 5.92
C VAL A 183 8.82 -2.55 6.55
N SER A 184 9.73 -3.51 6.79
CA SER A 184 11.16 -3.26 7.01
C SER A 184 11.92 -3.85 5.82
N ILE A 185 12.80 -3.06 5.22
CA ILE A 185 13.69 -3.51 4.14
C ILE A 185 14.82 -4.34 4.72
N GLY A 186 15.34 -3.92 5.87
CA GLY A 186 16.48 -4.52 6.54
C GLY A 186 17.78 -4.38 5.77
N TYR A 187 18.88 -4.75 6.38
CA TYR A 187 20.17 -4.81 5.69
C TYR A 187 20.16 -5.84 4.57
N PRO A 188 20.86 -5.60 3.45
CA PRO A 188 21.09 -6.61 2.44
C PRO A 188 21.85 -7.80 3.04
N ASP A 189 21.72 -8.98 2.44
CA ASP A 189 22.62 -10.07 2.76
C ASP A 189 24.03 -9.78 2.19
N PRO A 190 25.08 -10.45 2.69
CA PRO A 190 26.45 -10.16 2.26
C PRO A 190 26.70 -10.32 0.75
N GLN A 191 25.96 -11.18 0.07
CA GLN A 191 26.09 -11.36 -1.39
C GLN A 191 25.43 -10.20 -2.14
N ALA A 192 24.25 -9.76 -1.69
CA ALA A 192 23.58 -8.58 -2.23
C ALA A 192 24.41 -7.31 -1.97
N GLU A 193 25.08 -7.21 -0.80
CA GLU A 193 25.92 -6.06 -0.48
C GLU A 193 27.19 -6.02 -1.38
N LEU A 194 27.79 -7.16 -1.68
CA LEU A 194 28.89 -7.25 -2.64
C LEU A 194 28.45 -6.85 -4.05
N ALA A 195 27.30 -7.35 -4.52
CA ALA A 195 26.74 -6.96 -5.81
C ALA A 195 26.46 -5.44 -5.89
N MET A 196 25.96 -4.85 -4.81
CA MET A 196 25.76 -3.39 -4.74
C MET A 196 27.09 -2.63 -4.88
N VAL A 197 28.19 -3.09 -4.28
CA VAL A 197 29.51 -2.45 -4.40
C VAL A 197 29.99 -2.51 -5.85
N ASP A 198 29.85 -3.66 -6.50
CA ASP A 198 30.27 -3.84 -7.89
C ASP A 198 29.42 -2.99 -8.86
N GLU A 199 28.13 -2.95 -8.69
CA GLU A 199 27.21 -2.16 -9.53
C GLU A 199 27.32 -0.65 -9.32
N HIS A 200 27.61 -0.18 -8.08
CA HIS A 200 27.72 1.23 -7.77
C HIS A 200 29.13 1.81 -8.01
N ALA A 201 30.08 1.04 -8.48
CA ALA A 201 31.48 1.48 -8.70
C ALA A 201 31.64 2.63 -9.73
N GLY A 202 30.57 3.18 -10.29
CA GLY A 202 30.62 4.34 -11.19
C GLY A 202 29.25 4.76 -11.73
N HIS A 203 28.17 4.11 -11.34
CA HIS A 203 26.85 4.31 -11.93
C HIS A 203 25.71 4.07 -10.91
N ASN A 204 24.63 4.85 -11.01
CA ASN A 204 23.45 4.68 -10.17
C ASN A 204 22.40 3.82 -10.92
N PRO A 205 22.10 2.58 -10.48
CA PRO A 205 21.16 1.69 -11.16
C PRO A 205 19.77 2.31 -11.45
N ILE A 206 19.36 3.30 -10.63
CA ILE A 206 18.09 4.01 -10.84
C ILE A 206 18.10 4.75 -12.18
N ASP A 207 19.24 5.27 -12.62
CA ASP A 207 19.33 6.10 -13.84
C ASP A 207 19.19 5.26 -15.13
N ASP A 208 19.44 3.96 -15.05
CA ASP A 208 19.24 2.99 -16.15
C ASP A 208 17.81 2.48 -16.27
N LEU A 209 16.98 2.72 -15.27
CA LEU A 209 15.62 2.24 -15.33
C LEU A 209 14.85 2.92 -16.46
N ARG A 210 14.21 2.11 -17.29
CA ARG A 210 13.26 2.58 -18.31
C ARG A 210 11.85 2.22 -17.88
N PRO A 211 10.84 3.05 -18.16
CA PRO A 211 9.46 2.72 -17.89
C PRO A 211 9.06 1.40 -18.57
N VAL A 212 8.38 0.54 -17.85
CA VAL A 212 7.82 -0.72 -18.33
C VAL A 212 6.29 -0.74 -18.25
N SER A 213 5.72 0.35 -17.74
CA SER A 213 4.29 0.63 -17.63
C SER A 213 4.09 2.15 -17.57
N ASP A 214 2.83 2.60 -17.61
CA ASP A 214 2.43 3.99 -17.42
C ASP A 214 1.31 4.12 -16.37
N ALA A 215 1.03 5.36 -15.94
CA ALA A 215 0.00 5.66 -14.96
C ALA A 215 -1.39 5.15 -15.39
N ALA A 216 -1.73 5.27 -16.68
CA ALA A 216 -3.02 4.82 -17.21
C ALA A 216 -3.14 3.28 -17.15
N GLN A 217 -2.06 2.56 -17.44
CA GLN A 217 -2.01 1.12 -17.29
C GLN A 217 -2.18 0.70 -15.83
N VAL A 218 -1.47 1.34 -14.89
CA VAL A 218 -1.61 1.07 -13.46
C VAL A 218 -3.04 1.31 -12.99
N LEU A 219 -3.72 2.35 -13.46
CA LEU A 219 -5.13 2.59 -13.12
C LEU A 219 -6.04 1.45 -13.63
N ARG A 220 -5.80 0.94 -14.84
CA ARG A 220 -6.54 -0.24 -15.35
C ARG A 220 -6.30 -1.48 -14.48
N LEU A 221 -5.06 -1.67 -13.99
CA LEU A 221 -4.74 -2.77 -13.07
C LEU A 221 -5.49 -2.61 -11.74
N ILE A 222 -5.54 -1.40 -11.17
CA ILE A 222 -6.31 -1.09 -9.96
C ILE A 222 -7.79 -1.42 -10.15
N GLU A 223 -8.40 -1.01 -11.27
CA GLU A 223 -9.79 -1.35 -11.59
C GLU A 223 -10.01 -2.87 -11.70
N THR A 224 -9.06 -3.60 -12.25
CA THR A 224 -9.09 -5.06 -12.31
C THR A 224 -9.04 -5.67 -10.90
N VAL A 225 -8.14 -5.19 -10.05
CA VAL A 225 -8.01 -5.62 -8.64
C VAL A 225 -9.30 -5.38 -7.86
N ARG A 226 -9.98 -4.25 -8.05
CA ARG A 226 -11.27 -3.95 -7.40
C ARG A 226 -12.35 -4.98 -7.73
N ARG A 227 -12.28 -5.61 -8.92
CA ARG A 227 -13.24 -6.62 -9.39
C ARG A 227 -12.92 -8.04 -8.92
N VAL A 228 -11.75 -8.30 -8.36
CA VAL A 228 -11.39 -9.61 -7.80
C VAL A 228 -12.43 -10.04 -6.79
N HIS A 229 -12.98 -11.24 -7.01
CA HIS A 229 -14.08 -11.76 -6.21
C HIS A 229 -13.65 -12.05 -4.77
N LEU A 230 -14.49 -11.63 -3.82
CA LEU A 230 -14.35 -11.94 -2.41
C LEU A 230 -15.61 -12.67 -1.92
N SER A 231 -15.50 -13.95 -1.67
CA SER A 231 -16.62 -14.75 -1.18
C SER A 231 -17.11 -14.25 0.19
N PRO A 232 -18.42 -14.45 0.52
CA PRO A 232 -18.95 -14.10 1.84
C PRO A 232 -18.18 -14.74 2.99
N ASP A 233 -17.70 -15.97 2.82
CA ASP A 233 -17.00 -16.73 3.86
C ASP A 233 -15.58 -16.18 4.09
N VAL A 234 -14.84 -15.86 3.02
CA VAL A 234 -13.52 -15.21 3.14
C VAL A 234 -13.66 -13.80 3.71
N ARG A 235 -14.74 -13.08 3.37
CA ARG A 235 -15.05 -11.78 3.96
C ARG A 235 -15.29 -11.88 5.47
N ARG A 236 -16.08 -12.87 5.89
CA ARG A 236 -16.34 -13.15 7.31
C ARG A 236 -15.05 -13.50 8.03
N TYR A 237 -14.23 -14.35 7.45
CA TYR A 237 -12.92 -14.71 7.98
C TYR A 237 -12.02 -13.49 8.23
N ALA A 238 -11.93 -12.58 7.28
CA ALA A 238 -11.16 -11.33 7.43
C ALA A 238 -11.69 -10.48 8.61
N VAL A 239 -13.03 -10.35 8.75
CA VAL A 239 -13.66 -9.64 9.87
C VAL A 239 -13.39 -10.34 11.20
N GLU A 240 -13.49 -11.67 11.26
CA GLU A 240 -13.24 -12.45 12.47
C GLU A 240 -11.79 -12.35 12.91
N LEU A 241 -10.83 -12.41 11.98
CA LEU A 241 -9.41 -12.26 12.25
C LEU A 241 -9.11 -10.88 12.88
N VAL A 242 -9.60 -9.80 12.27
CA VAL A 242 -9.43 -8.43 12.79
C VAL A 242 -10.13 -8.26 14.13
N SER A 243 -11.35 -8.78 14.28
CA SER A 243 -12.11 -8.72 15.55
C SER A 243 -11.46 -9.50 16.67
N ALA A 244 -10.78 -10.61 16.35
CA ALA A 244 -10.04 -11.40 17.33
C ALA A 244 -8.90 -10.61 17.96
N THR A 245 -8.25 -9.68 17.22
CA THR A 245 -7.22 -8.81 17.82
C THR A 245 -7.72 -7.98 18.97
N ARG A 246 -9.00 -7.55 18.94
CA ARG A 246 -9.62 -6.71 19.99
C ARG A 246 -9.93 -7.46 21.29
N ARG A 247 -9.83 -8.79 21.27
CA ARG A 247 -10.12 -9.67 22.41
C ARG A 247 -8.87 -10.28 23.04
N LEU A 248 -7.68 -9.96 22.50
CA LEU A 248 -6.42 -10.44 23.05
C LEU A 248 -6.06 -9.66 24.31
N PRO A 249 -5.82 -10.33 25.45
CA PRO A 249 -5.43 -9.67 26.69
C PRO A 249 -4.05 -9.00 26.62
N GLU A 250 -3.19 -9.43 25.70
CA GLU A 250 -1.87 -8.86 25.45
C GLU A 250 -1.92 -7.50 24.72
N LEU A 251 -3.11 -7.10 24.23
CA LEU A 251 -3.28 -5.85 23.49
C LEU A 251 -4.09 -4.84 24.30
N ARG A 252 -3.53 -3.63 24.45
CA ARG A 252 -4.27 -2.44 24.92
C ARG A 252 -5.20 -1.93 23.83
N LEU A 253 -4.77 -2.03 22.55
CA LEU A 253 -5.55 -1.63 21.39
C LEU A 253 -5.41 -2.67 20.27
N GLY A 254 -6.54 -3.25 19.84
CA GLY A 254 -6.63 -4.10 18.65
C GLY A 254 -6.83 -3.29 17.36
N ALA A 255 -6.86 -3.98 16.24
CA ALA A 255 -7.02 -3.36 14.93
C ALA A 255 -8.42 -2.74 14.72
N SER A 256 -8.47 -1.59 14.03
CA SER A 256 -9.68 -0.83 13.72
C SER A 256 -10.54 -1.50 12.63
N PRO A 257 -11.80 -1.06 12.41
CA PRO A 257 -12.56 -1.46 11.22
C PRO A 257 -11.90 -1.06 9.89
N ARG A 258 -11.15 0.05 9.86
CA ARG A 258 -10.35 0.47 8.69
C ARG A 258 -9.31 -0.58 8.32
N ALA A 259 -8.69 -1.24 9.30
CA ALA A 259 -7.76 -2.34 9.07
C ALA A 259 -8.40 -3.50 8.31
N THR A 260 -9.68 -3.80 8.54
CA THR A 260 -10.41 -4.81 7.76
C THR A 260 -10.54 -4.43 6.29
N LEU A 261 -10.84 -3.15 5.99
CA LEU A 261 -10.93 -2.65 4.62
C LEU A 261 -9.57 -2.73 3.93
N HIS A 262 -8.50 -2.31 4.59
CA HIS A 262 -7.14 -2.42 4.06
C HIS A 262 -6.73 -3.88 3.83
N LEU A 263 -7.04 -4.78 4.77
CA LEU A 263 -6.74 -6.21 4.64
C LEU A 263 -7.44 -6.81 3.43
N VAL A 264 -8.72 -6.50 3.22
CA VAL A 264 -9.50 -6.99 2.08
C VAL A 264 -8.99 -6.44 0.75
N ARG A 265 -8.68 -5.13 0.68
CA ARG A 265 -8.14 -4.51 -0.53
C ARG A 265 -6.78 -5.11 -0.90
N ALA A 266 -5.89 -5.25 0.08
CA ALA A 266 -4.58 -5.87 -0.11
C ALA A 266 -4.68 -7.36 -0.46
N ALA A 267 -5.66 -8.12 0.08
CA ALA A 267 -5.90 -9.51 -0.29
C ALA A 267 -6.35 -9.66 -1.75
N ARG A 268 -7.19 -8.75 -2.25
CA ARG A 268 -7.56 -8.70 -3.66
C ARG A 268 -6.36 -8.44 -4.56
N ALA A 269 -5.51 -7.47 -4.19
CA ALA A 269 -4.28 -7.20 -4.91
C ALA A 269 -3.35 -8.42 -4.89
N GLN A 270 -3.20 -9.09 -3.74
CA GLN A 270 -2.40 -10.30 -3.59
C GLN A 270 -2.89 -11.45 -4.48
N ALA A 271 -4.20 -11.68 -4.54
CA ALA A 271 -4.82 -12.67 -5.42
C ALA A 271 -4.58 -12.36 -6.90
N ALA A 272 -4.77 -11.09 -7.31
CA ALA A 272 -4.53 -10.64 -8.67
C ALA A 272 -3.06 -10.80 -9.08
N LEU A 273 -2.11 -10.51 -8.19
CA LEU A 273 -0.68 -10.74 -8.42
C LEU A 273 -0.35 -12.23 -8.59
N ALA A 274 -1.15 -13.11 -7.99
CA ALA A 274 -1.04 -14.56 -8.16
C ALA A 274 -1.84 -15.08 -9.38
N GLY A 275 -2.37 -14.18 -10.22
CA GLY A 275 -3.11 -14.54 -11.45
C GLY A 275 -4.52 -15.08 -11.19
N ARG A 276 -5.13 -14.76 -10.03
CA ARG A 276 -6.49 -15.25 -9.67
C ARG A 276 -7.48 -14.09 -9.61
N ASP A 277 -8.71 -14.37 -10.05
CA ASP A 277 -9.87 -13.46 -9.99
C ASP A 277 -10.69 -13.60 -8.71
N PHE A 278 -10.21 -14.41 -7.76
CA PHE A 278 -10.83 -14.61 -6.45
C PHE A 278 -9.78 -14.67 -5.34
N VAL A 279 -10.19 -14.23 -4.15
CA VAL A 279 -9.38 -14.24 -2.94
C VAL A 279 -9.52 -15.58 -2.23
N VAL A 280 -8.40 -16.15 -1.80
CA VAL A 280 -8.35 -17.31 -0.90
C VAL A 280 -7.82 -16.91 0.48
N PRO A 281 -8.04 -17.71 1.54
CA PRO A 281 -7.53 -17.42 2.87
C PRO A 281 -6.01 -17.20 2.93
N ASP A 282 -5.24 -17.90 2.09
CA ASP A 282 -3.79 -17.76 2.01
C ASP A 282 -3.35 -16.35 1.58
N ASP A 283 -4.16 -15.65 0.77
CA ASP A 283 -3.88 -14.26 0.43
C ASP A 283 -3.97 -13.35 1.65
N ILE A 284 -4.95 -13.61 2.54
CA ILE A 284 -5.08 -12.89 3.80
C ILE A 284 -3.89 -13.22 4.71
N HIS A 285 -3.50 -14.50 4.79
CA HIS A 285 -2.35 -14.95 5.61
C HIS A 285 -1.06 -14.25 5.20
N ALA A 286 -0.80 -14.18 3.90
CA ALA A 286 0.42 -13.57 3.35
C ALA A 286 0.60 -12.10 3.74
N ILE A 287 -0.51 -11.35 3.85
CA ILE A 287 -0.48 -9.91 4.10
C ILE A 287 -0.94 -9.50 5.51
N ALA A 288 -1.43 -10.44 6.35
CA ALA A 288 -1.98 -10.12 7.67
C ALA A 288 -0.97 -9.38 8.55
N ILE A 289 0.28 -9.83 8.61
CA ILE A 289 1.31 -9.20 9.45
C ILE A 289 1.63 -7.79 8.96
N PRO A 290 2.03 -7.55 7.70
CA PRO A 290 2.34 -6.19 7.23
C PRO A 290 1.14 -5.23 7.33
N VAL A 291 -0.09 -5.73 7.19
CA VAL A 291 -1.30 -4.89 7.27
C VAL A 291 -1.73 -4.63 8.71
N LEU A 292 -1.62 -5.58 9.62
CA LEU A 292 -2.21 -5.47 10.96
C LEU A 292 -1.21 -5.09 12.06
N ALA A 293 0.06 -5.53 11.99
CA ALA A 293 0.99 -5.46 13.11
C ALA A 293 1.27 -4.03 13.60
N HIS A 294 1.37 -3.06 12.70
CA HIS A 294 1.65 -1.67 13.04
C HIS A 294 0.47 -0.93 13.69
N ARG A 295 -0.72 -1.55 13.69
CA ARG A 295 -1.95 -1.02 14.29
C ARG A 295 -2.19 -1.49 15.71
N LEU A 296 -1.50 -2.56 16.12
CA LEU A 296 -1.69 -3.17 17.43
C LEU A 296 -0.81 -2.48 18.48
N VAL A 297 -1.38 -2.21 19.65
CA VAL A 297 -0.65 -1.65 20.78
C VAL A 297 -0.64 -2.67 21.91
N LEU A 298 0.55 -3.13 22.25
CA LEU A 298 0.77 -4.11 23.31
C LEU A 298 0.54 -3.49 24.69
N THR A 299 0.12 -4.31 25.66
CA THR A 299 0.14 -3.93 27.09
C THR A 299 1.56 -3.85 27.61
N ALA A 300 1.76 -3.18 28.73
CA ALA A 300 3.09 -3.08 29.38
C ALA A 300 3.64 -4.46 29.74
N GLU A 301 2.77 -5.38 30.21
CA GLU A 301 3.11 -6.75 30.56
C GLU A 301 3.58 -7.54 29.33
N ALA A 302 2.87 -7.40 28.20
CA ALA A 302 3.25 -8.06 26.96
C ALA A 302 4.59 -7.52 26.41
N GLN A 303 4.83 -6.22 26.53
CA GLN A 303 6.12 -5.60 26.17
C GLN A 303 7.26 -6.09 27.08
N ALA A 304 7.03 -6.15 28.39
CA ALA A 304 8.01 -6.68 29.34
C ALA A 304 8.33 -8.16 29.07
N ALA A 305 7.33 -8.94 28.64
CA ALA A 305 7.49 -10.33 28.20
C ALA A 305 8.10 -10.46 26.78
N ARG A 306 8.54 -9.35 26.15
CA ARG A 306 9.12 -9.30 24.80
C ARG A 306 8.23 -9.91 23.73
N ARG A 307 6.92 -9.86 23.89
CA ARG A 307 5.98 -10.29 22.85
C ARG A 307 5.98 -9.28 21.71
N SER A 308 5.77 -9.77 20.49
CA SER A 308 5.63 -8.92 19.32
C SER A 308 4.21 -8.97 18.73
N ALA A 309 3.76 -7.87 18.11
CA ALA A 309 2.48 -7.84 17.41
C ALA A 309 2.43 -8.90 16.27
N ALA A 310 3.55 -9.15 15.60
CA ALA A 310 3.66 -10.17 14.56
C ALA A 310 3.43 -11.60 15.10
N GLU A 311 3.97 -11.92 16.26
CA GLU A 311 3.73 -13.23 16.91
C GLU A 311 2.26 -13.41 17.30
N LEU A 312 1.63 -12.35 17.82
CA LEU A 312 0.21 -12.40 18.17
C LEU A 312 -0.67 -12.63 16.93
N ILE A 313 -0.35 -11.97 15.81
CA ILE A 313 -1.07 -12.19 14.55
C ILE A 313 -0.85 -13.62 14.05
N ARG A 314 0.38 -14.17 14.07
CA ARG A 314 0.62 -15.58 13.69
C ARG A 314 -0.18 -16.55 14.53
N ALA A 315 -0.26 -16.32 15.83
CA ALA A 315 -1.08 -17.14 16.72
C ALA A 315 -2.58 -17.04 16.39
N LEU A 316 -3.07 -15.85 16.03
CA LEU A 316 -4.46 -15.68 15.60
C LEU A 316 -4.75 -16.39 14.27
N LEU A 317 -3.85 -16.33 13.29
CA LEU A 317 -3.99 -17.04 12.02
C LEU A 317 -4.12 -18.56 12.19
N GLN A 318 -3.49 -19.12 13.23
CA GLN A 318 -3.62 -20.55 13.58
C GLN A 318 -4.91 -20.88 14.35
N ARG A 319 -5.49 -19.90 15.08
CA ARG A 319 -6.66 -20.10 15.96
C ARG A 319 -7.99 -19.79 15.31
N VAL A 320 -8.03 -18.81 14.41
CA VAL A 320 -9.26 -18.41 13.71
C VAL A 320 -9.56 -19.43 12.62
N PRO A 321 -10.75 -20.09 12.65
CA PRO A 321 -11.06 -21.13 11.69
C PRO A 321 -11.07 -20.62 10.25
N VAL A 322 -10.36 -21.34 9.38
CA VAL A 322 -10.33 -21.04 7.95
C VAL A 322 -11.60 -21.62 7.31
N PRO A 323 -12.30 -20.89 6.43
CA PRO A 323 -13.51 -21.38 5.75
C PRO A 323 -13.19 -22.60 4.87
N GLN A 324 -13.83 -23.73 5.10
CA GLN A 324 -13.60 -24.96 4.33
C GLN A 324 -14.02 -24.83 2.87
N ALA A 325 -15.09 -24.08 2.56
CA ALA A 325 -15.57 -23.85 1.20
C ALA A 325 -14.61 -23.00 0.34
N ALA A 326 -13.63 -22.34 0.95
CA ALA A 326 -12.61 -21.56 0.23
C ALA A 326 -11.43 -22.43 -0.25
N LEU A 327 -11.37 -23.69 0.16
CA LEU A 327 -10.31 -24.64 -0.21
C LEU A 327 -10.67 -25.51 -1.42
N ASP A 328 -11.94 -25.43 -1.91
CA ASP A 328 -12.40 -26.20 -3.07
C ASP A 328 -12.71 -25.28 -4.26
N PRO A 329 -11.77 -25.10 -5.21
CA PRO A 329 -11.98 -24.29 -6.41
C PRO A 329 -13.11 -24.81 -7.31
N SER A 330 -13.44 -26.12 -7.25
CA SER A 330 -14.46 -26.75 -8.08
C SER A 330 -15.89 -26.45 -7.63
N ALA A 331 -16.10 -26.13 -6.36
CA ALA A 331 -17.43 -25.84 -5.80
C ALA A 331 -18.03 -24.49 -6.25
N GLN A 332 -17.22 -23.56 -6.75
CA GLN A 332 -17.68 -22.23 -7.21
C GLN A 332 -18.16 -22.24 -8.66
N PHE A 333 -17.60 -23.10 -9.51
CA PHE A 333 -18.00 -23.21 -10.94
C PHE A 333 -19.41 -23.73 -11.10
N VAL A 334 -19.87 -24.61 -10.21
CA VAL A 334 -21.19 -25.23 -10.27
C VAL A 334 -22.33 -24.30 -9.81
N ARG A 335 -22.06 -23.35 -8.89
CA ARG A 335 -23.09 -22.41 -8.41
C ARG A 335 -23.45 -21.32 -9.41
N ASN A 336 -22.53 -20.91 -10.27
CA ASN A 336 -22.78 -19.87 -11.29
C ASN A 336 -23.51 -20.42 -12.52
N LEU A 337 -23.53 -21.73 -12.76
CA LEU A 337 -24.29 -22.37 -13.83
C LEU A 337 -25.73 -22.66 -13.43
N GLY A 338 -26.07 -22.70 -12.13
CA GLY A 338 -27.40 -23.04 -11.62
C GLY A 338 -28.41 -21.89 -11.53
N THR A 339 -27.98 -20.61 -11.66
CA THR A 339 -28.87 -19.45 -11.47
C THR A 339 -29.45 -18.87 -12.78
N ASN A 340 -29.08 -19.41 -13.96
CA ASN A 340 -29.53 -18.85 -15.24
C ASN A 340 -30.64 -19.69 -15.95
N ASN A 341 -31.28 -20.66 -15.28
CA ASN A 341 -32.33 -21.45 -15.87
C ASN A 341 -33.69 -21.30 -15.15
N ASN A 342 -34.19 -20.06 -15.01
CA ASN A 342 -35.62 -19.85 -14.72
C ASN A 342 -36.10 -18.46 -15.17
N ALA A 343 -36.17 -18.26 -16.48
CA ALA A 343 -36.99 -17.19 -17.04
C ALA A 343 -37.53 -17.65 -18.40
N GLY A 344 -38.79 -17.99 -18.42
CA GLY A 344 -39.51 -18.00 -19.66
C GLY A 344 -40.39 -19.20 -19.93
N THR A 345 -41.64 -19.15 -19.49
CA THR A 345 -42.77 -19.60 -20.35
C THR A 345 -43.95 -18.67 -20.12
N PRO A 346 -44.50 -18.06 -21.18
CA PRO A 346 -45.70 -17.21 -21.08
C PRO A 346 -46.96 -18.06 -21.21
N ARG A 347 -47.95 -17.68 -20.44
CA ARG A 347 -49.38 -17.82 -20.80
C ARG A 347 -50.11 -16.55 -20.43
#